data_fc3dc3bfce27916a7d8e21087dbc2957
#
_entry.id   fc3dc3bfce27916a7d8e21087dbc2957
#
_cell.length_a   1.000
_cell.length_b   1.000
_cell.length_c   1.000
_cell.angle_alpha   90.00
_cell.angle_beta   90.00
_cell.angle_gamma   90.00
#
_symmetry.space_group_name_H-M   'P 1'
#
loop_
_entity.id
_entity.type
_entity.pdbx_description
1 polymer ?
#
loop_
_entity_poly.entity_id
_entity_poly.type
_entity_poly.pdbx_seq_one_letter_code
_entity_poly.pdbx_strand_id
1 'polypeptide(L)'
;NEQVNEFRNRPLSNTVYPVLWVDALYEKVRVDGRIVSMAILIVFGVDENGHRDIIAVEPMAEESRSPYGVLFQDLKDRGLTTPKLIISDAHSGLVSAIQESFPGASWQRCKVHFMRNILAYVPQKEKKSFASVIKEIWLAPTADLARKRAYDVMDAYAKRFPKAVQCLENGLEDSLTFYAFPKLDARKISSSNMIERLNREIRRRTSVVGIFPNEASYVRLMTTYLMEYAVDWSVSRAYLSQDSIEATLLIAA
;
A
#
# COMPACT_ATOMS: atom_id res chain seq x y z
N ASN A 1 10.12 25.04 5.31
CA ASN A 1 9.37 24.83 4.04
C ASN A 1 10.29 24.38 2.90
N GLU A 2 11.53 24.88 2.82
CA GLU A 2 12.48 24.51 1.77
C GLU A 2 12.85 23.02 1.82
N GLN A 3 13.26 22.51 2.97
CA GLN A 3 13.59 21.08 3.16
C GLN A 3 12.43 20.15 2.83
N VAL A 4 11.20 20.52 3.19
CA VAL A 4 10.00 19.73 2.85
C VAL A 4 9.79 19.67 1.34
N ASN A 5 9.94 20.79 0.65
CA ASN A 5 9.81 20.84 -0.80
C ASN A 5 10.96 20.09 -1.50
N GLU A 6 12.17 20.23 -1.02
CA GLU A 6 13.34 19.50 -1.52
C GLU A 6 13.12 17.98 -1.39
N PHE A 7 12.68 17.52 -0.21
CA PHE A 7 12.39 16.11 0.02
C PHE A 7 11.31 15.58 -0.93
N ARG A 8 10.19 16.30 -1.07
CA ARG A 8 9.06 15.87 -1.92
C ARG A 8 9.42 15.84 -3.41
N ASN A 9 10.27 16.77 -3.88
CA ASN A 9 10.58 16.94 -5.30
C ASN A 9 11.96 16.37 -5.68
N ARG A 10 12.61 15.65 -4.78
CA ARG A 10 13.95 15.10 -5.05
C ARG A 10 13.97 14.15 -6.25
N PRO A 11 15.06 14.13 -7.04
CA PRO A 11 15.23 13.18 -8.13
C PRO A 11 15.22 11.73 -7.61
N LEU A 12 14.64 10.82 -8.40
CA LEU A 12 14.59 9.37 -8.14
C LEU A 12 15.43 8.57 -9.13
N SER A 13 16.06 9.23 -10.10
CA SER A 13 16.80 8.60 -11.21
C SER A 13 18.04 7.82 -10.78
N ASN A 14 18.57 8.07 -9.59
CA ASN A 14 19.80 7.43 -9.10
C ASN A 14 19.51 6.17 -8.25
N THR A 15 18.25 5.79 -8.10
CA THR A 15 17.83 4.67 -7.24
C THR A 15 16.79 3.83 -7.95
N VAL A 16 16.95 2.50 -7.93
CA VAL A 16 15.95 1.58 -8.44
C VAL A 16 15.07 1.13 -7.28
N TYR A 17 13.75 1.20 -7.44
CA TYR A 17 12.77 0.75 -6.46
C TYR A 17 11.97 -0.43 -7.00
N PRO A 18 12.43 -1.69 -6.81
CA PRO A 18 11.73 -2.87 -7.33
C PRO A 18 10.35 -3.09 -6.74
N VAL A 19 10.14 -2.67 -5.50
CA VAL A 19 8.88 -2.90 -4.77
C VAL A 19 8.37 -1.58 -4.20
N LEU A 20 7.11 -1.28 -4.48
CA LEU A 20 6.41 -0.10 -3.96
C LEU A 20 5.18 -0.50 -3.15
N TRP A 21 4.84 0.34 -2.17
CA TRP A 21 3.55 0.34 -1.47
C TRP A 21 2.91 1.71 -1.63
N VAL A 22 1.61 1.73 -1.91
CA VAL A 22 0.81 2.96 -2.00
C VAL A 22 -0.31 2.88 -0.98
N ASP A 23 -0.40 3.88 -0.14
CA ASP A 23 -1.44 3.98 0.88
C ASP A 23 -1.90 5.43 1.06
N ALA A 24 -3.09 5.62 1.64
CA ALA A 24 -3.67 6.93 1.90
C ALA A 24 -3.93 7.13 3.39
N LEU A 25 -3.53 8.28 3.91
CA LEU A 25 -3.87 8.76 5.25
C LEU A 25 -4.90 9.88 5.16
N TYR A 26 -5.92 9.82 6.01
CA TYR A 26 -6.98 10.81 6.06
C TYR A 26 -6.96 11.56 7.38
N GLU A 27 -6.97 12.89 7.31
CA GLU A 27 -7.10 13.78 8.46
C GLU A 27 -8.14 14.88 8.18
N LYS A 28 -8.60 15.54 9.24
CA LYS A 28 -9.52 16.67 9.12
C LYS A 28 -8.74 17.94 8.86
N VAL A 29 -9.07 18.59 7.75
CA VAL A 29 -8.41 19.82 7.29
C VAL A 29 -9.47 20.90 7.01
N ARG A 30 -9.15 22.14 7.33
CA ARG A 30 -9.99 23.29 6.99
C ARG A 30 -9.65 23.77 5.58
N VAL A 31 -10.64 23.75 4.70
CA VAL A 31 -10.56 24.24 3.32
C VAL A 31 -11.74 25.18 3.11
N ASP A 32 -11.47 26.41 2.70
CA ASP A 32 -12.50 27.45 2.43
C ASP A 32 -13.57 27.57 3.53
N GLY A 33 -13.13 27.58 4.78
CA GLY A 33 -14.00 27.69 5.94
C GLY A 33 -14.75 26.42 6.35
N ARG A 34 -14.63 25.33 5.59
CA ARG A 34 -15.25 24.03 5.87
C ARG A 34 -14.23 23.03 6.38
N ILE A 35 -14.68 22.04 7.14
CA ILE A 35 -13.86 20.92 7.60
C ILE A 35 -14.12 19.74 6.67
N VAL A 36 -13.08 19.33 5.93
CA VAL A 36 -13.12 18.20 5.02
C VAL A 36 -12.20 17.08 5.51
N SER A 37 -12.48 15.84 5.11
CA SER A 37 -11.55 14.72 5.28
C SER A 37 -10.62 14.72 4.09
N MET A 38 -9.36 15.11 4.28
CA MET A 38 -8.37 15.18 3.22
C MET A 38 -7.45 13.99 3.26
N ALA A 39 -7.26 13.33 2.14
CA ALA A 39 -6.28 12.27 1.99
C ALA A 39 -4.90 12.82 1.64
N ILE A 40 -3.85 12.22 2.20
CA ILE A 40 -2.49 12.29 1.68
C ILE A 40 -2.11 10.90 1.19
N LEU A 41 -1.73 10.81 -0.08
CA LEU A 41 -1.12 9.62 -0.65
C LEU A 41 0.34 9.56 -0.24
N ILE A 42 0.75 8.39 0.22
CA ILE A 42 2.13 8.11 0.56
C ILE A 42 2.59 6.93 -0.27
N VAL A 43 3.71 7.10 -0.98
CA VAL A 43 4.36 6.02 -1.71
C VAL A 43 5.65 5.66 -1.01
N PHE A 44 5.75 4.42 -0.61
CA PHE A 44 6.92 3.82 -0.01
C PHE A 44 7.62 2.95 -1.03
N GLY A 45 8.94 2.94 -1.01
CA GLY A 45 9.74 2.05 -1.83
C GLY A 45 10.71 1.23 -0.99
N VAL A 46 11.16 0.12 -1.57
CA VAL A 46 12.38 -0.55 -1.14
C VAL A 46 13.36 -0.45 -2.29
N ASP A 47 14.54 0.08 -2.02
CA ASP A 47 15.59 0.29 -3.00
C ASP A 47 16.30 -1.02 -3.40
N GLU A 48 17.20 -0.94 -4.36
CA GLU A 48 18.02 -2.07 -4.83
C GLU A 48 18.91 -2.70 -3.75
N ASN A 49 19.16 -1.99 -2.65
CA ASN A 49 19.92 -2.49 -1.49
C ASN A 49 19.02 -3.07 -0.39
N GLY A 50 17.70 -3.05 -0.59
CA GLY A 50 16.72 -3.57 0.34
C GLY A 50 16.30 -2.60 1.45
N HIS A 51 16.71 -1.33 1.41
CA HIS A 51 16.32 -0.32 2.37
C HIS A 51 14.99 0.34 2.00
N ARG A 52 14.24 0.70 3.02
CA ARG A 52 12.96 1.42 2.85
C ARG A 52 13.22 2.90 2.62
N ASP A 53 12.39 3.49 1.77
CA ASP A 53 12.37 4.92 1.53
C ASP A 53 10.93 5.42 1.34
N ILE A 54 10.72 6.72 1.51
CA ILE A 54 9.44 7.39 1.28
C ILE A 54 9.62 8.28 0.06
N ILE A 55 9.03 7.89 -1.06
CA ILE A 55 9.29 8.51 -2.36
C ILE A 55 8.23 9.53 -2.78
N ALA A 56 7.03 9.51 -2.18
CA ALA A 56 6.02 10.54 -2.37
C ALA A 56 5.17 10.78 -1.12
N VAL A 57 4.75 12.03 -0.95
CA VAL A 57 3.81 12.51 0.06
C VAL A 57 2.94 13.57 -0.61
N GLU A 58 1.77 13.19 -1.14
CA GLU A 58 0.95 14.05 -1.97
C GLU A 58 -0.48 14.20 -1.45
N PRO A 59 -0.98 15.43 -1.24
CA PRO A 59 -2.37 15.63 -0.92
C PRO A 59 -3.25 15.29 -2.13
N MET A 60 -4.36 14.62 -1.86
CA MET A 60 -5.38 14.35 -2.88
C MET A 60 -6.32 15.55 -2.96
N ALA A 61 -6.23 16.32 -4.04
CA ALA A 61 -7.21 17.34 -4.34
C ALA A 61 -8.52 16.68 -4.81
N GLU A 62 -9.65 17.03 -4.19
CA GLU A 62 -10.99 16.52 -4.57
C GLU A 62 -11.36 16.82 -6.01
N GLU A 63 -10.80 17.89 -6.59
CA GLU A 63 -11.10 18.37 -7.95
C GLU A 63 -10.35 17.63 -9.05
N SER A 64 -9.37 16.79 -8.73
CA SER A 64 -8.61 16.05 -9.74
C SER A 64 -9.38 14.82 -10.23
N ARG A 65 -9.63 14.72 -11.54
CA ARG A 65 -10.27 13.55 -12.16
C ARG A 65 -9.44 12.26 -12.04
N SER A 66 -8.13 12.37 -11.81
CA SER A 66 -7.21 11.25 -11.60
C SER A 66 -6.02 11.67 -10.74
N PRO A 67 -6.20 11.86 -9.42
CA PRO A 67 -5.11 12.27 -8.53
C PRO A 67 -3.97 11.24 -8.51
N TYR A 68 -4.27 9.97 -8.70
CA TYR A 68 -3.29 8.89 -8.76
C TYR A 68 -2.43 8.96 -10.03
N GLY A 69 -3.04 9.25 -11.18
CA GLY A 69 -2.32 9.39 -12.46
C GLY A 69 -1.35 10.57 -12.44
N VAL A 70 -1.74 11.69 -11.84
CA VAL A 70 -0.88 12.87 -11.65
C VAL A 70 0.32 12.51 -10.77
N LEU A 71 0.10 11.83 -9.65
CA LEU A 71 1.17 11.38 -8.75
C LEU A 71 2.16 10.47 -9.47
N PHE A 72 1.67 9.46 -10.20
CA PHE A 72 2.55 8.52 -10.88
C PHE A 72 3.30 9.16 -12.05
N GLN A 73 2.71 10.14 -12.71
CA GLN A 73 3.43 10.93 -13.72
C GLN A 73 4.54 11.76 -13.08
N ASP A 74 4.28 12.45 -11.96
CA ASP A 74 5.32 13.17 -11.20
C ASP A 74 6.49 12.25 -10.81
N LEU A 75 6.19 11.05 -10.30
CA LEU A 75 7.23 10.08 -9.95
C LEU A 75 8.09 9.69 -11.15
N LYS A 76 7.49 9.49 -12.34
CA LYS A 76 8.23 9.21 -13.58
C LYS A 76 9.07 10.41 -14.01
N ASP A 77 8.53 11.61 -13.94
CA ASP A 77 9.23 12.85 -14.31
C ASP A 77 10.44 13.09 -13.40
N ARG A 78 10.35 12.67 -12.13
CA ARG A 78 11.47 12.64 -11.18
C ARG A 78 12.46 11.50 -11.40
N GLY A 79 12.19 10.61 -12.36
CA GLY A 79 13.08 9.53 -12.78
C GLY A 79 12.80 8.15 -12.18
N LEU A 80 11.61 7.93 -11.57
CA LEU A 80 11.22 6.60 -11.10
C LEU A 80 11.12 5.62 -12.28
N THR A 81 11.89 4.55 -12.21
CA THR A 81 11.77 3.43 -13.16
C THR A 81 10.58 2.54 -12.79
N THR A 82 10.06 1.80 -13.78
CA THR A 82 8.93 0.88 -13.54
C THR A 82 9.29 -0.15 -12.48
N PRO A 83 8.54 -0.22 -11.36
CA PRO A 83 8.76 -1.24 -10.34
C PRO A 83 8.34 -2.63 -10.84
N LYS A 84 8.78 -3.68 -10.16
CA LYS A 84 8.35 -5.06 -10.42
C LYS A 84 7.04 -5.40 -9.72
N LEU A 85 6.83 -4.85 -8.52
CA LEU A 85 5.67 -5.14 -7.70
C LEU A 85 5.17 -3.86 -7.01
N ILE A 86 3.86 -3.61 -7.10
CA ILE A 86 3.18 -2.54 -6.38
C ILE A 86 2.10 -3.13 -5.49
N ILE A 87 2.13 -2.80 -4.20
CA ILE A 87 1.16 -3.26 -3.20
C ILE A 87 0.26 -2.08 -2.83
N SER A 88 -1.06 -2.27 -2.89
CA SER A 88 -2.04 -1.26 -2.45
C SER A 88 -3.36 -1.90 -2.01
N ASP A 89 -4.28 -1.09 -1.53
CA ASP A 89 -5.68 -1.48 -1.46
C ASP A 89 -6.30 -1.57 -2.87
N ALA A 90 -7.54 -2.08 -2.96
CA ALA A 90 -8.22 -2.28 -4.23
C ALA A 90 -9.17 -1.12 -4.58
N HIS A 91 -8.75 0.11 -4.33
CA HIS A 91 -9.49 1.27 -4.85
C HIS A 91 -9.38 1.30 -6.38
N SER A 92 -10.52 1.25 -7.08
CA SER A 92 -10.55 1.07 -8.54
C SER A 92 -9.74 2.13 -9.30
N GLY A 93 -9.86 3.40 -8.91
CA GLY A 93 -9.08 4.48 -9.52
C GLY A 93 -7.57 4.34 -9.31
N LEU A 94 -7.14 3.86 -8.15
CA LEU A 94 -5.73 3.61 -7.87
C LEU A 94 -5.20 2.44 -8.70
N VAL A 95 -5.95 1.34 -8.76
CA VAL A 95 -5.56 0.15 -9.54
C VAL A 95 -5.45 0.48 -11.03
N SER A 96 -6.45 1.18 -11.60
CA SER A 96 -6.39 1.64 -13.00
C SER A 96 -5.17 2.53 -13.25
N ALA A 97 -4.90 3.49 -12.37
CA ALA A 97 -3.74 4.38 -12.52
C ALA A 97 -2.40 3.63 -12.43
N ILE A 98 -2.28 2.60 -11.58
CA ILE A 98 -1.11 1.72 -11.51
C ILE A 98 -0.91 0.99 -12.84
N GLN A 99 -1.96 0.37 -13.37
CA GLN A 99 -1.91 -0.39 -14.62
C GLN A 99 -1.56 0.48 -15.83
N GLU A 100 -2.13 1.69 -15.90
CA GLU A 100 -1.86 2.65 -16.95
C GLU A 100 -0.45 3.26 -16.86
N SER A 101 0.00 3.56 -15.65
CA SER A 101 1.29 4.24 -15.43
C SER A 101 2.48 3.30 -15.46
N PHE A 102 2.30 2.05 -15.03
CA PHE A 102 3.36 1.05 -14.90
C PHE A 102 2.93 -0.30 -15.50
N PRO A 103 2.73 -0.39 -16.83
CA PRO A 103 2.18 -1.59 -17.48
C PRO A 103 3.05 -2.85 -17.29
N GLY A 104 4.33 -2.69 -16.95
CA GLY A 104 5.24 -3.83 -16.66
C GLY A 104 5.27 -4.24 -15.19
N ALA A 105 4.53 -3.56 -14.31
CA ALA A 105 4.49 -3.89 -12.89
C ALA A 105 3.38 -4.88 -12.56
N SER A 106 3.68 -5.84 -11.68
CA SER A 106 2.65 -6.68 -11.06
C SER A 106 1.96 -5.91 -9.93
N TRP A 107 0.64 -6.05 -9.82
CA TRP A 107 -0.11 -5.48 -8.72
C TRP A 107 -0.52 -6.54 -7.69
N GLN A 108 -0.23 -6.28 -6.42
CA GLN A 108 -0.63 -7.09 -5.29
C GLN A 108 -1.71 -6.36 -4.48
N ARG A 109 -2.88 -6.96 -4.38
CA ARG A 109 -3.91 -6.50 -3.46
C ARG A 109 -3.47 -6.72 -2.01
N CYS A 110 -3.47 -5.68 -1.19
CA CYS A 110 -3.14 -5.80 0.23
C CYS A 110 -4.08 -6.78 0.95
N LYS A 111 -3.55 -7.92 1.40
CA LYS A 111 -4.37 -8.95 2.07
C LYS A 111 -5.03 -8.47 3.36
N VAL A 112 -4.43 -7.52 4.07
CA VAL A 112 -5.00 -7.00 5.34
C VAL A 112 -6.26 -6.19 5.06
N HIS A 113 -6.21 -5.27 4.09
CA HIS A 113 -7.39 -4.54 3.64
C HIS A 113 -8.43 -5.49 3.02
N PHE A 114 -7.99 -6.48 2.26
CA PHE A 114 -8.88 -7.47 1.67
C PHE A 114 -9.60 -8.30 2.72
N MET A 115 -8.89 -8.83 3.72
CA MET A 115 -9.52 -9.52 4.86
C MET A 115 -10.54 -8.63 5.58
N ARG A 116 -10.22 -7.35 5.79
CA ARG A 116 -11.14 -6.39 6.40
C ARG A 116 -12.41 -6.21 5.58
N ASN A 117 -12.28 -6.14 4.24
CA ASN A 117 -13.43 -6.04 3.33
C ASN A 117 -14.31 -7.29 3.38
N ILE A 118 -13.72 -8.49 3.38
CA ILE A 118 -14.45 -9.76 3.51
C ILE A 118 -15.20 -9.80 4.85
N LEU A 119 -14.52 -9.48 5.95
CA LEU A 119 -15.07 -9.51 7.29
C LEU A 119 -16.15 -8.43 7.56
N ALA A 120 -16.22 -7.40 6.72
CA ALA A 120 -17.30 -6.40 6.81
C ALA A 120 -18.70 -7.01 6.59
N TYR A 121 -18.78 -8.11 5.84
CA TYR A 121 -20.02 -8.86 5.57
C TYR A 121 -20.31 -9.98 6.59
N VAL A 122 -19.52 -10.10 7.65
CA VAL A 122 -19.66 -11.17 8.66
C VAL A 122 -20.14 -10.56 9.97
N PRO A 123 -21.12 -11.18 10.66
CA PRO A 123 -21.57 -10.73 11.97
C PRO A 123 -20.45 -10.63 12.99
N GLN A 124 -20.48 -9.62 13.84
CA GLN A 124 -19.39 -9.29 14.79
C GLN A 124 -18.93 -10.49 15.62
N LYS A 125 -19.87 -11.30 16.13
CA LYS A 125 -19.62 -12.48 16.96
C LYS A 125 -18.86 -13.59 16.22
N GLU A 126 -18.92 -13.61 14.89
CA GLU A 126 -18.34 -14.66 14.03
C GLU A 126 -17.05 -14.20 13.32
N LYS A 127 -16.76 -12.90 13.34
CA LYS A 127 -15.59 -12.33 12.65
C LYS A 127 -14.29 -13.00 13.05
N LYS A 128 -14.08 -13.23 14.34
CA LYS A 128 -12.81 -13.80 14.85
C LYS A 128 -12.59 -15.24 14.35
N SER A 129 -13.60 -16.07 14.41
CA SER A 129 -13.52 -17.46 13.94
C SER A 129 -13.36 -17.53 12.41
N PHE A 130 -14.14 -16.75 11.67
CA PHE A 130 -14.04 -16.73 10.21
C PHE A 130 -12.71 -16.13 9.73
N ALA A 131 -12.19 -15.10 10.41
CA ALA A 131 -10.88 -14.53 10.12
C ALA A 131 -9.76 -15.57 10.24
N SER A 132 -9.82 -16.45 11.24
CA SER A 132 -8.86 -17.55 11.39
C SER A 132 -8.92 -18.52 10.23
N VAL A 133 -10.12 -18.82 9.73
CA VAL A 133 -10.31 -19.72 8.58
C VAL A 133 -9.74 -19.12 7.30
N ILE A 134 -10.14 -17.89 6.94
CA ILE A 134 -9.69 -17.27 5.70
C ILE A 134 -8.18 -16.93 5.71
N LYS A 135 -7.57 -16.71 6.88
CA LYS A 135 -6.14 -16.46 7.00
C LYS A 135 -5.30 -17.61 6.47
N GLU A 136 -5.76 -18.84 6.61
CA GLU A 136 -5.06 -20.04 6.15
C GLU A 136 -4.86 -20.08 4.63
N ILE A 137 -5.67 -19.34 3.87
CA ILE A 137 -5.53 -19.20 2.41
C ILE A 137 -4.14 -18.65 2.08
N TRP A 138 -3.76 -17.54 2.70
CA TRP A 138 -2.49 -16.85 2.43
C TRP A 138 -1.29 -17.41 3.19
N LEU A 139 -1.50 -18.41 4.04
CA LEU A 139 -0.44 -19.18 4.69
C LEU A 139 -0.08 -20.46 3.91
N ALA A 140 -0.74 -20.70 2.79
CA ALA A 140 -0.41 -21.82 1.93
C ALA A 140 1.01 -21.67 1.34
N PRO A 141 1.77 -22.76 1.17
CA PRO A 141 3.12 -22.70 0.61
C PRO A 141 3.14 -22.43 -0.91
N THR A 142 2.03 -22.65 -1.61
CA THR A 142 1.91 -22.45 -3.06
C THR A 142 0.60 -21.76 -3.41
N ALA A 143 0.57 -21.08 -4.55
CA ALA A 143 -0.64 -20.43 -5.08
C ALA A 143 -1.78 -21.44 -5.31
N ASP A 144 -1.47 -22.61 -5.83
CA ASP A 144 -2.49 -23.65 -6.10
C ASP A 144 -3.12 -24.17 -4.83
N LEU A 145 -2.34 -24.37 -3.77
CA LEU A 145 -2.89 -24.75 -2.47
C LEU A 145 -3.68 -23.59 -1.84
N ALA A 146 -3.27 -22.34 -2.05
CA ALA A 146 -4.03 -21.18 -1.62
C ALA A 146 -5.40 -21.12 -2.31
N ARG A 147 -5.44 -21.32 -3.62
CA ARG A 147 -6.70 -21.39 -4.40
C ARG A 147 -7.59 -22.54 -3.89
N LYS A 148 -7.01 -23.73 -3.71
CA LYS A 148 -7.77 -24.86 -3.17
C LYS A 148 -8.41 -24.53 -1.81
N ARG A 149 -7.62 -23.99 -0.88
CA ARG A 149 -8.16 -23.57 0.44
C ARG A 149 -9.26 -22.51 0.30
N ALA A 150 -9.10 -21.57 -0.62
CA ALA A 150 -10.11 -20.54 -0.86
C ALA A 150 -11.41 -21.15 -1.38
N TYR A 151 -11.36 -22.09 -2.32
CA TYR A 151 -12.55 -22.79 -2.83
C TYR A 151 -13.22 -23.62 -1.74
N ASP A 152 -12.46 -24.33 -0.92
CA ASP A 152 -13.01 -25.09 0.23
C ASP A 152 -13.75 -24.14 1.20
N VAL A 153 -13.23 -22.95 1.45
CA VAL A 153 -13.89 -21.92 2.28
C VAL A 153 -15.14 -21.40 1.59
N MET A 154 -15.09 -21.10 0.29
CA MET A 154 -16.23 -20.60 -0.47
C MET A 154 -17.38 -21.63 -0.41
N ASP A 155 -17.12 -22.90 -0.65
CA ASP A 155 -18.11 -23.97 -0.60
C ASP A 155 -18.72 -24.13 0.80
N ALA A 156 -17.88 -24.13 1.82
CA ALA A 156 -18.33 -24.30 3.21
C ALA A 156 -19.19 -23.14 3.73
N TYR A 157 -18.94 -21.92 3.25
CA TYR A 157 -19.57 -20.71 3.80
C TYR A 157 -20.52 -19.99 2.83
N ALA A 158 -20.72 -20.50 1.60
CA ALA A 158 -21.58 -19.88 0.59
C ALA A 158 -23.00 -19.58 1.09
N LYS A 159 -23.60 -20.51 1.85
CA LYS A 159 -24.94 -20.33 2.42
C LYS A 159 -24.96 -19.43 3.65
N ARG A 160 -23.89 -19.44 4.43
CA ARG A 160 -23.81 -18.70 5.71
C ARG A 160 -23.42 -17.25 5.53
N PHE A 161 -22.44 -16.99 4.67
CA PHE A 161 -21.91 -15.64 4.41
C PHE A 161 -21.77 -15.34 2.92
N PRO A 162 -22.85 -15.33 2.14
CA PRO A 162 -22.80 -15.26 0.68
C PRO A 162 -22.07 -14.02 0.17
N LYS A 163 -22.25 -12.86 0.81
CA LYS A 163 -21.55 -11.61 0.42
C LYS A 163 -20.05 -11.65 0.76
N ALA A 164 -19.67 -12.28 1.85
CA ALA A 164 -18.26 -12.45 2.21
C ALA A 164 -17.56 -13.39 1.22
N VAL A 165 -18.21 -14.47 0.83
CA VAL A 165 -17.74 -15.43 -0.19
C VAL A 165 -17.60 -14.73 -1.54
N GLN A 166 -18.60 -13.96 -1.98
CA GLN A 166 -18.51 -13.17 -3.22
C GLN A 166 -17.37 -12.17 -3.19
N CYS A 167 -17.14 -11.50 -2.05
CA CYS A 167 -16.01 -10.59 -1.88
C CYS A 167 -14.67 -11.34 -2.01
N LEU A 168 -14.57 -12.53 -1.39
CA LEU A 168 -13.39 -13.39 -1.47
C LEU A 168 -13.12 -13.82 -2.92
N GLU A 169 -14.13 -14.32 -3.62
CA GLU A 169 -14.05 -14.76 -5.01
C GLU A 169 -13.54 -13.64 -5.93
N ASN A 170 -14.13 -12.44 -5.82
CA ASN A 170 -13.82 -11.31 -6.70
C ASN A 170 -12.39 -10.76 -6.53
N GLY A 171 -11.73 -11.03 -5.42
CA GLY A 171 -10.41 -10.44 -5.14
C GLY A 171 -9.31 -11.46 -4.85
N LEU A 172 -9.61 -12.76 -4.99
CA LEU A 172 -8.67 -13.82 -4.62
C LEU A 172 -7.37 -13.73 -5.42
N GLU A 173 -7.46 -13.75 -6.74
CA GLU A 173 -6.27 -13.80 -7.62
C GLU A 173 -5.36 -12.58 -7.40
N ASP A 174 -5.90 -11.39 -7.30
CA ASP A 174 -5.14 -10.17 -7.03
C ASP A 174 -4.41 -10.21 -5.68
N SER A 175 -4.93 -10.97 -4.73
CA SER A 175 -4.32 -11.16 -3.40
C SER A 175 -3.25 -12.24 -3.36
N LEU A 176 -3.09 -13.03 -4.42
CA LEU A 176 -2.12 -14.12 -4.56
C LEU A 176 -0.91 -13.75 -5.43
N THR A 177 -0.86 -12.53 -5.98
CA THR A 177 0.24 -12.06 -6.86
C THR A 177 1.62 -12.25 -6.22
N PHE A 178 1.75 -12.14 -4.90
CA PHE A 178 3.02 -12.30 -4.18
C PHE A 178 3.69 -13.66 -4.40
N TYR A 179 2.95 -14.70 -4.77
CA TYR A 179 3.52 -16.01 -5.11
C TYR A 179 4.41 -15.99 -6.36
N ALA A 180 4.22 -14.98 -7.24
CA ALA A 180 5.10 -14.78 -8.39
C ALA A 180 6.52 -14.26 -8.00
N PHE A 181 6.71 -13.89 -6.74
CA PHE A 181 7.95 -13.35 -6.18
C PHE A 181 8.51 -14.25 -5.06
N PRO A 182 8.86 -15.50 -5.35
CA PRO A 182 9.15 -16.53 -4.33
C PRO A 182 10.42 -16.26 -3.50
N LYS A 183 11.28 -15.35 -3.94
CA LYS A 183 12.49 -14.94 -3.22
C LYS A 183 12.24 -13.80 -2.22
N LEU A 184 11.14 -13.07 -2.37
CA LEU A 184 10.73 -12.05 -1.42
C LEU A 184 9.99 -12.65 -0.22
N ASP A 185 10.14 -12.04 0.96
CA ASP A 185 9.38 -12.47 2.15
C ASP A 185 7.88 -12.17 1.94
N ALA A 186 7.10 -13.23 1.72
CA ALA A 186 5.65 -13.15 1.48
C ALA A 186 4.90 -12.36 2.57
N ARG A 187 5.36 -12.39 3.82
CA ARG A 187 4.75 -11.63 4.93
C ARG A 187 4.89 -10.13 4.73
N LYS A 188 5.97 -9.70 4.07
CA LYS A 188 6.27 -8.28 3.84
C LYS A 188 5.58 -7.73 2.60
N ILE A 189 5.52 -8.52 1.52
CA ILE A 189 5.00 -8.05 0.22
C ILE A 189 3.52 -8.34 -0.01
N SER A 190 2.89 -9.20 0.77
CA SER A 190 1.45 -9.50 0.63
C SER A 190 0.54 -8.52 1.38
N SER A 191 1.10 -7.56 2.10
CA SER A 191 0.32 -6.60 2.89
C SER A 191 1.05 -5.28 3.10
N SER A 192 0.29 -4.28 3.55
CA SER A 192 0.78 -2.97 3.96
C SER A 192 1.04 -2.87 5.47
N ASN A 193 1.29 -3.98 6.17
CA ASN A 193 1.50 -3.97 7.63
C ASN A 193 2.61 -3.01 8.10
N MET A 194 3.66 -2.86 7.30
CA MET A 194 4.72 -1.88 7.55
C MET A 194 4.13 -0.47 7.61
N ILE A 195 3.30 -0.14 6.63
CA ILE A 195 2.66 1.17 6.50
C ILE A 195 1.62 1.37 7.60
N GLU A 196 0.83 0.35 7.93
CA GLU A 196 -0.16 0.46 9.01
C GLU A 196 0.47 0.78 10.37
N ARG A 197 1.65 0.23 10.66
CA ARG A 197 2.41 0.59 11.86
C ARG A 197 2.85 2.04 11.83
N LEU A 198 3.41 2.50 10.72
CA LEU A 198 3.81 3.89 10.52
C LEU A 198 2.61 4.82 10.61
N ASN A 199 1.51 4.50 9.94
CA ASN A 199 0.27 5.29 9.97
C ASN A 199 -0.29 5.43 11.39
N ARG A 200 -0.16 4.40 12.22
CA ARG A 200 -0.57 4.46 13.63
C ARG A 200 0.27 5.46 14.43
N GLU A 201 1.58 5.45 14.22
CA GLU A 201 2.49 6.41 14.89
C GLU A 201 2.25 7.83 14.39
N ILE A 202 2.03 8.01 13.10
CA ILE A 202 1.68 9.31 12.53
C ILE A 202 0.36 9.81 13.15
N ARG A 203 -0.69 8.99 13.14
CA ARG A 203 -1.99 9.36 13.71
C ARG A 203 -1.91 9.72 15.19
N ARG A 204 -1.06 9.05 15.96
CA ARG A 204 -0.83 9.41 17.37
C ARG A 204 -0.30 10.82 17.51
N ARG A 205 0.54 11.29 16.58
CA ARG A 205 1.09 12.65 16.57
C ARG A 205 0.13 13.67 15.96
N THR A 206 -0.57 13.33 14.89
CA THR A 206 -1.52 14.23 14.22
C THR A 206 -2.81 14.42 15.01
N SER A 207 -3.24 13.42 15.79
CA SER A 207 -4.44 13.52 16.64
C SER A 207 -4.40 14.66 17.67
N VAL A 208 -3.20 15.11 18.05
CA VAL A 208 -3.02 16.26 18.94
C VAL A 208 -3.46 17.57 18.26
N VAL A 209 -3.35 17.66 16.95
CA VAL A 209 -3.78 18.83 16.17
C VAL A 209 -5.30 18.90 16.05
N GLY A 210 -5.96 17.73 15.94
CA GLY A 210 -7.40 17.59 15.77
C GLY A 210 -7.90 18.01 14.40
N ILE A 211 -7.83 19.29 14.06
CA ILE A 211 -8.21 19.84 12.77
C ILE A 211 -7.07 20.72 12.24
N PHE A 212 -6.51 20.38 11.09
CA PHE A 212 -5.47 21.19 10.48
C PHE A 212 -6.04 22.49 9.93
N PRO A 213 -5.36 23.63 10.15
CA PRO A 213 -5.86 24.94 9.73
C PRO A 213 -5.93 25.11 8.20
N ASN A 214 -5.11 24.37 7.45
CA ASN A 214 -5.09 24.33 6.00
C ASN A 214 -4.30 23.12 5.48
N GLU A 215 -4.39 22.84 4.18
CA GLU A 215 -3.66 21.78 3.49
C GLU A 215 -2.14 21.88 3.68
N ALA A 216 -1.58 23.07 3.47
CA ALA A 216 -0.13 23.27 3.57
C ALA A 216 0.43 22.89 4.95
N SER A 217 -0.31 23.15 6.01
CA SER A 217 0.06 22.75 7.38
C SER A 217 0.01 21.24 7.56
N TYR A 218 -0.99 20.59 6.98
CA TYR A 218 -1.13 19.14 7.01
C TYR A 218 0.01 18.47 6.24
N VAL A 219 0.22 18.85 5.00
CA VAL A 219 1.31 18.31 4.14
C VAL A 219 2.67 18.50 4.80
N ARG A 220 2.95 19.70 5.32
CA ARG A 220 4.22 20.00 5.98
C ARG A 220 4.47 19.11 7.19
N LEU A 221 3.51 18.99 8.11
CA LEU A 221 3.65 18.17 9.30
C LEU A 221 3.86 16.70 8.95
N MET A 222 3.05 16.19 8.01
CA MET A 222 3.16 14.82 7.52
C MET A 222 4.52 14.55 6.90
N THR A 223 4.96 15.43 5.99
CA THR A 223 6.26 15.27 5.33
C THR A 223 7.40 15.31 6.33
N THR A 224 7.37 16.23 7.31
CA THR A 224 8.41 16.31 8.34
C THR A 224 8.55 15.01 9.13
N TYR A 225 7.43 14.42 9.56
CA TYR A 225 7.46 13.11 10.25
C TYR A 225 8.00 12.00 9.37
N LEU A 226 7.60 11.98 8.11
CA LEU A 226 8.04 10.97 7.16
C LEU A 226 9.53 11.10 6.81
N MET A 227 10.07 12.33 6.79
CA MET A 227 11.50 12.58 6.63
C MET A 227 12.31 11.98 7.79
N GLU A 228 11.85 12.13 9.04
CA GLU A 228 12.49 11.50 10.20
C GLU A 228 12.57 9.97 10.02
N TYR A 229 11.47 9.34 9.60
CA TYR A 229 11.45 7.91 9.33
C TYR A 229 12.34 7.49 8.15
N ALA A 230 12.41 8.28 7.10
CA ALA A 230 13.27 7.98 5.95
C ALA A 230 14.76 7.98 6.36
N VAL A 231 15.17 8.92 7.21
CA VAL A 231 16.53 8.95 7.79
C VAL A 231 16.79 7.71 8.64
N ASP A 232 15.89 7.38 9.56
CA ASP A 232 16.02 6.19 10.41
C ASP A 232 16.09 4.89 9.58
N TRP A 233 15.32 4.80 8.51
CA TRP A 233 15.30 3.63 7.65
C TRP A 233 16.56 3.48 6.80
N SER A 234 17.18 4.59 6.37
CA SER A 234 18.39 4.56 5.56
C SER A 234 19.60 3.97 6.32
N VAL A 235 19.62 4.11 7.65
CA VAL A 235 20.68 3.59 8.52
C VAL A 235 20.29 2.30 9.24
N SER A 236 19.07 1.86 9.10
CA SER A 236 18.57 0.63 9.72
C SER A 236 18.93 -0.61 8.90
N ARG A 237 18.72 -1.80 9.49
CA ARG A 237 18.86 -3.06 8.76
C ARG A 237 17.94 -3.09 7.54
N ALA A 238 18.43 -3.61 6.41
CA ALA A 238 17.66 -3.79 5.19
C ALA A 238 16.31 -4.51 5.47
N TYR A 239 15.26 -3.99 4.89
CA TYR A 239 13.91 -4.55 5.04
C TYR A 239 13.72 -5.81 4.21
N LEU A 240 14.24 -5.82 2.99
CA LEU A 240 14.35 -7.01 2.15
C LEU A 240 15.84 -7.31 1.94
N SER A 241 16.21 -8.58 1.80
CA SER A 241 17.61 -8.92 1.56
C SER A 241 18.03 -8.52 0.14
N GLN A 242 19.28 -8.12 -0.03
CA GLN A 242 19.83 -7.75 -1.34
C GLN A 242 19.67 -8.91 -2.32
N ASP A 243 20.01 -10.14 -1.94
CA ASP A 243 19.86 -11.32 -2.82
C ASP A 243 18.43 -11.51 -3.32
N SER A 244 17.42 -11.23 -2.46
CA SER A 244 16.01 -11.34 -2.86
C SER A 244 15.58 -10.23 -3.81
N ILE A 245 16.15 -9.05 -3.67
CA ILE A 245 15.93 -7.91 -4.58
C ILE A 245 16.59 -8.18 -5.94
N GLU A 246 17.84 -8.62 -5.97
CA GLU A 246 18.56 -8.97 -7.21
C GLU A 246 17.79 -10.05 -7.98
N ALA A 247 17.35 -11.11 -7.31
CA ALA A 247 16.53 -12.14 -7.92
C ALA A 247 15.20 -11.61 -8.48
N THR A 248 14.59 -10.63 -7.80
CA THR A 248 13.34 -10.00 -8.24
C THR A 248 13.54 -9.13 -9.47
N LEU A 249 14.64 -8.42 -9.57
CA LEU A 249 14.98 -7.59 -10.73
C LEU A 249 15.17 -8.42 -12.02
N LEU A 250 15.55 -9.69 -11.88
CA LEU A 250 15.71 -10.63 -13.00
C LEU A 250 14.38 -11.21 -13.50
N ILE A 251 13.27 -11.05 -12.78
CA ILE A 251 11.95 -11.51 -13.24
C ILE A 251 11.56 -10.69 -14.47
N ALA A 252 11.25 -11.38 -15.58
CA ALA A 252 10.73 -10.72 -16.78
C ALA A 252 9.41 -9.98 -16.48
N ALA A 253 9.22 -8.86 -17.16
CA ALA A 253 7.98 -8.08 -17.06
C ALA A 253 6.83 -8.77 -17.78
#